data_ca952baa92012fdb2212c015ebc2a106
#
_entry.id   ca952baa92012fdb2212c015ebc2a106
#
_cell.length_a   1.000
_cell.length_b   1.000
_cell.length_c   1.000
_cell.angle_alpha   90.00
_cell.angle_beta   90.00
_cell.angle_gamma   90.00
#
_symmetry.space_group_name_H-M   'P 1'
#
loop_
_entity.id
_entity.type
_entity.pdbx_description
1 polymer ?
#
loop_
_entity_poly.entity_id
_entity_poly.type
_entity_poly.pdbx_seq_one_letter_code
_entity_poly.pdbx_strand_id
1 'polypeptide(L)'
;MSVSLYTYPKHYDVIVCGAGHAGVEAAMAAARLGCQTAILTQNLDTISQMSCNPAIGGLAKGHVVREIDALGGVMGRNTDATGIQFRMLNARKGPSVQAPRAQCDKKAYQFRMKWLIENQPNLDLHQGNAAEILVENDATTGIRTSLNAPIYRAKAVVTFPSGTFMRGLLHVGQQNQAGGRMEDSISTLSDSLQALGGVQRF
;
A
#
# COMPACT_ATOMS: atom_id res chain seq x y z
N MET A 1 -27.72 17.78 15.60
CA MET A 1 -28.11 16.44 15.14
C MET A 1 -26.84 15.61 15.06
N SER A 2 -26.67 14.57 15.89
CA SER A 2 -25.55 13.65 15.78
C SER A 2 -25.76 12.79 14.53
N VAL A 3 -24.95 12.98 13.53
CA VAL A 3 -24.94 12.09 12.37
C VAL A 3 -24.45 10.73 12.88
N SER A 4 -25.34 9.76 12.91
CA SER A 4 -24.95 8.36 13.20
C SER A 4 -23.99 7.92 12.09
N LEU A 5 -22.73 7.73 12.43
CA LEU A 5 -21.73 7.23 11.48
C LEU A 5 -22.10 5.78 11.11
N TYR A 6 -22.20 5.53 9.83
CA TYR A 6 -22.45 4.18 9.32
C TYR A 6 -21.25 3.29 9.61
N THR A 7 -21.49 2.15 10.24
CA THR A 7 -20.47 1.11 10.43
C THR A 7 -20.65 0.03 9.39
N TYR A 8 -19.58 -0.30 8.68
CA TYR A 8 -19.58 -1.38 7.70
C TYR A 8 -19.86 -2.72 8.42
N PRO A 9 -20.77 -3.55 7.91
CA PRO A 9 -21.27 -4.70 8.67
C PRO A 9 -20.26 -5.83 8.84
N LYS A 10 -19.26 -5.94 7.95
CA LYS A 10 -18.22 -6.96 8.03
C LYS A 10 -17.11 -6.53 8.98
N HIS A 11 -16.67 -7.44 9.85
CA HIS A 11 -15.52 -7.28 10.72
C HIS A 11 -14.30 -7.94 10.08
N TYR A 12 -13.17 -7.27 10.16
CA TYR A 12 -11.91 -7.74 9.61
C TYR A 12 -10.92 -8.13 10.71
N ASP A 13 -10.01 -9.03 10.41
CA ASP A 13 -8.85 -9.27 11.26
C ASP A 13 -7.79 -8.20 11.01
N VAL A 14 -7.59 -7.83 9.74
CA VAL A 14 -6.59 -6.84 9.32
C VAL A 14 -7.18 -5.85 8.33
N ILE A 15 -6.89 -4.56 8.52
CA ILE A 15 -7.13 -3.52 7.52
C ILE A 15 -5.80 -2.94 7.08
N VAL A 16 -5.58 -2.84 5.77
CA VAL A 16 -4.39 -2.24 5.16
C VAL A 16 -4.78 -0.91 4.50
N CYS A 17 -4.13 0.18 4.91
CA CYS A 17 -4.40 1.52 4.40
C CYS A 17 -3.41 1.88 3.29
N GLY A 18 -3.87 1.82 2.05
CA GLY A 18 -3.08 2.11 0.85
C GLY A 18 -2.77 0.86 0.01
N ALA A 19 -3.08 0.92 -1.28
CA ALA A 19 -2.86 -0.17 -2.24
C ALA A 19 -1.67 0.10 -3.19
N GLY A 20 -0.61 0.71 -2.67
CA GLY A 20 0.71 0.69 -3.31
C GLY A 20 1.35 -0.70 -3.22
N HIS A 21 2.58 -0.86 -3.72
CA HIS A 21 3.26 -2.16 -3.71
C HIS A 21 3.34 -2.79 -2.30
N ALA A 22 3.72 -2.01 -1.29
CA ALA A 22 3.83 -2.48 0.08
C ALA A 22 2.46 -2.89 0.67
N GLY A 23 1.40 -2.14 0.37
CA GLY A 23 0.06 -2.46 0.85
C GLY A 23 -0.50 -3.72 0.22
N VAL A 24 -0.28 -3.90 -1.06
CA VAL A 24 -0.68 -5.12 -1.75
C VAL A 24 0.02 -6.34 -1.16
N GLU A 25 1.34 -6.28 -0.95
CA GLU A 25 2.07 -7.40 -0.34
C GLU A 25 1.57 -7.71 1.08
N ALA A 26 1.33 -6.68 1.90
CA ALA A 26 0.80 -6.85 3.25
C ALA A 26 -0.60 -7.48 3.25
N ALA A 27 -1.51 -6.98 2.40
CA ALA A 27 -2.87 -7.48 2.31
C ALA A 27 -2.93 -8.92 1.77
N MET A 28 -2.16 -9.22 0.73
CA MET A 28 -2.06 -10.55 0.15
C MET A 28 -1.49 -11.56 1.16
N ALA A 29 -0.46 -11.17 1.93
CA ALA A 29 0.12 -12.01 2.97
C ALA A 29 -0.90 -12.31 4.07
N ALA A 30 -1.59 -11.30 4.61
CA ALA A 30 -2.60 -11.48 5.64
C ALA A 30 -3.75 -12.39 5.17
N ALA A 31 -4.28 -12.14 3.96
CA ALA A 31 -5.38 -12.93 3.40
C ALA A 31 -4.98 -14.39 3.16
N ARG A 32 -3.76 -14.65 2.69
CA ARG A 32 -3.24 -16.02 2.48
C ARG A 32 -2.97 -16.77 3.77
N LEU A 33 -2.69 -16.05 4.86
CA LEU A 33 -2.61 -16.63 6.21
C LEU A 33 -4.00 -16.94 6.80
N GLY A 34 -5.07 -16.65 6.07
CA GLY A 34 -6.44 -16.95 6.49
C GLY A 34 -7.14 -15.80 7.22
N CYS A 35 -6.51 -14.62 7.37
CA CYS A 35 -7.14 -13.47 7.97
C CYS A 35 -8.21 -12.88 7.05
N GLN A 36 -9.37 -12.52 7.60
CA GLN A 36 -10.33 -11.67 6.91
C GLN A 36 -9.74 -10.27 6.77
N THR A 37 -9.34 -9.90 5.58
CA THR A 37 -8.53 -8.71 5.31
C THR A 37 -9.30 -7.71 4.46
N ALA A 38 -9.18 -6.43 4.76
CA ALA A 38 -9.59 -5.35 3.87
C ALA A 38 -8.36 -4.54 3.44
N ILE A 39 -8.33 -4.10 2.18
CA ILE A 39 -7.39 -3.10 1.70
C ILE A 39 -8.15 -1.87 1.22
N LEU A 40 -7.77 -0.70 1.74
CA LEU A 40 -8.36 0.58 1.34
C LEU A 40 -7.40 1.37 0.47
N THR A 41 -7.92 1.97 -0.59
CA THR A 41 -7.18 2.88 -1.46
C THR A 41 -8.02 4.08 -1.86
N GLN A 42 -7.39 5.22 -2.06
CA GLN A 42 -8.07 6.42 -2.55
C GLN A 42 -8.67 6.22 -3.94
N ASN A 43 -7.97 5.46 -4.79
CA ASN A 43 -8.37 5.24 -6.16
C ASN A 43 -8.06 3.80 -6.58
N LEU A 44 -9.11 3.07 -6.97
CA LEU A 44 -9.01 1.68 -7.43
C LEU A 44 -8.26 1.53 -8.75
N ASP A 45 -8.15 2.59 -9.52
CA ASP A 45 -7.46 2.58 -10.82
C ASP A 45 -5.97 2.91 -10.72
N THR A 46 -5.47 3.16 -9.49
CA THR A 46 -4.05 3.44 -9.24
C THR A 46 -3.35 2.39 -8.37
N ILE A 47 -3.96 1.23 -8.20
CA ILE A 47 -3.39 0.11 -7.43
C ILE A 47 -2.03 -0.27 -8.01
N SER A 48 -1.01 -0.39 -7.14
CA SER A 48 0.38 -0.72 -7.51
C SER A 48 0.92 0.11 -8.68
N GLN A 49 0.49 1.37 -8.79
CA GLN A 49 0.94 2.24 -9.86
C GLN A 49 2.45 2.47 -9.79
N MET A 50 3.11 2.24 -10.91
CA MET A 50 4.52 2.58 -11.10
C MET A 50 4.65 4.05 -11.48
N SER A 51 4.74 4.93 -10.49
CA SER A 51 4.68 6.39 -10.69
C SER A 51 5.93 6.99 -11.33
N CYS A 52 7.08 6.35 -11.16
CA CYS A 52 8.36 6.82 -11.72
C CYS A 52 8.69 6.02 -13.00
N ASN A 53 9.60 5.08 -12.92
CA ASN A 53 9.90 4.15 -14.01
C ASN A 53 9.04 2.89 -13.88
N PRO A 54 8.55 2.30 -14.98
CA PRO A 54 7.84 1.04 -14.93
C PRO A 54 8.81 -0.13 -14.75
N ALA A 55 9.57 -0.09 -13.66
CA ALA A 55 10.62 -1.06 -13.38
C ALA A 55 10.55 -1.57 -11.94
N ILE A 56 10.75 -2.87 -11.79
CA ILE A 56 10.88 -3.57 -10.51
C ILE A 56 12.33 -4.04 -10.34
N GLY A 57 12.85 -3.92 -9.12
CA GLY A 57 14.22 -4.29 -8.81
C GLY A 57 15.21 -3.13 -8.96
N GLY A 58 16.46 -3.47 -9.24
CA GLY A 58 17.59 -2.55 -9.23
C GLY A 58 18.48 -2.74 -8.01
N LEU A 59 19.52 -1.91 -7.85
CA LEU A 59 20.44 -2.00 -6.71
C LEU A 59 19.68 -1.88 -5.38
N ALA A 60 19.98 -2.73 -4.43
CA ALA A 60 19.27 -2.95 -3.16
C ALA A 60 17.81 -3.41 -3.35
N LYS A 61 17.01 -2.73 -4.16
CA LYS A 61 15.61 -3.07 -4.42
C LYS A 61 15.44 -4.48 -4.98
N GLY A 62 16.30 -4.91 -5.89
CA GLY A 62 16.26 -6.27 -6.45
C GLY A 62 16.51 -7.36 -5.43
N HIS A 63 17.31 -7.10 -4.39
CA HIS A 63 17.52 -8.02 -3.28
C HIS A 63 16.24 -8.16 -2.45
N VAL A 64 15.63 -7.05 -2.06
CA VAL A 64 14.38 -7.03 -1.30
C VAL A 64 13.24 -7.70 -2.08
N VAL A 65 13.14 -7.49 -3.39
CA VAL A 65 12.12 -8.18 -4.22
C VAL A 65 12.31 -9.70 -4.19
N ARG A 66 13.54 -10.20 -4.21
CA ARG A 66 13.81 -11.64 -4.08
C ARG A 66 13.40 -12.20 -2.71
N GLU A 67 13.63 -11.45 -1.65
CA GLU A 67 13.20 -11.83 -0.30
C GLU A 67 11.67 -11.90 -0.20
N ILE A 68 10.98 -10.90 -0.74
CA ILE A 68 9.51 -10.87 -0.82
C ILE A 68 8.99 -12.06 -1.63
N ASP A 69 9.59 -12.35 -2.78
CA ASP A 69 9.21 -13.48 -3.64
C ASP A 69 9.42 -14.82 -2.94
N ALA A 70 10.55 -14.99 -2.24
CA ALA A 70 10.83 -16.19 -1.44
C ALA A 70 9.82 -16.43 -0.31
N LEU A 71 9.22 -15.35 0.22
CA LEU A 71 8.13 -15.41 1.20
C LEU A 71 6.73 -15.59 0.55
N GLY A 72 6.67 -15.77 -0.76
CA GLY A 72 5.41 -15.97 -1.48
C GLY A 72 4.71 -14.69 -1.92
N GLY A 73 5.41 -13.56 -1.97
CA GLY A 73 4.89 -12.28 -2.46
C GLY A 73 4.43 -12.32 -3.92
N VAL A 74 3.67 -11.32 -4.31
CA VAL A 74 3.06 -11.25 -5.65
C VAL A 74 3.81 -10.37 -6.63
N MET A 75 4.65 -9.48 -6.14
CA MET A 75 5.37 -8.49 -6.94
C MET A 75 6.28 -9.14 -7.99
N GLY A 76 7.10 -10.11 -7.60
CA GLY A 76 8.00 -10.83 -8.50
C GLY A 76 7.23 -11.55 -9.60
N ARG A 77 6.23 -12.35 -9.21
CA ARG A 77 5.38 -13.11 -10.13
C ARG A 77 4.58 -12.21 -11.08
N ASN A 78 4.13 -11.04 -10.61
CA ASN A 78 3.45 -10.07 -11.46
C ASN A 78 4.43 -9.42 -12.45
N THR A 79 5.66 -9.18 -12.01
CA THR A 79 6.75 -8.69 -12.85
C THR A 79 7.09 -9.66 -13.97
N ASP A 80 7.21 -10.95 -13.66
CA ASP A 80 7.49 -11.99 -14.66
C ASP A 80 6.39 -12.08 -15.74
N ALA A 81 5.14 -11.90 -15.33
CA ALA A 81 4.01 -11.95 -16.26
C ALA A 81 3.84 -10.70 -17.14
N THR A 82 4.41 -9.56 -16.74
CA THR A 82 4.21 -8.26 -17.41
C THR A 82 5.52 -7.58 -17.83
N GLY A 83 6.63 -8.25 -17.60
CA GLY A 83 7.96 -7.75 -17.93
C GLY A 83 8.20 -7.72 -19.43
N ILE A 84 8.77 -6.63 -19.90
CA ILE A 84 9.16 -6.41 -21.30
C ILE A 84 10.67 -6.45 -21.51
N GLN A 85 11.45 -6.28 -20.43
CA GLN A 85 12.91 -6.38 -20.45
C GLN A 85 13.42 -6.82 -19.08
N PHE A 86 14.32 -7.78 -19.07
CA PHE A 86 15.00 -8.28 -17.88
C PHE A 86 16.49 -8.07 -17.97
N ARG A 87 17.09 -7.57 -16.90
CA ARG A 87 18.52 -7.30 -16.87
C ARG A 87 19.12 -7.57 -15.49
N MET A 88 20.32 -8.18 -15.47
CA MET A 88 21.13 -8.26 -14.27
C MET A 88 22.05 -7.04 -14.21
N LEU A 89 21.87 -6.19 -13.21
CA LEU A 89 22.78 -5.07 -12.94
C LEU A 89 24.06 -5.60 -12.26
N ASN A 90 25.18 -4.96 -12.53
CA ASN A 90 26.49 -5.33 -11.98
C ASN A 90 26.90 -6.80 -12.27
N ALA A 91 26.48 -7.37 -13.40
CA ALA A 91 26.75 -8.77 -13.75
C ALA A 91 28.27 -9.14 -13.76
N ARG A 92 29.15 -8.15 -13.90
CA ARG A 92 30.62 -8.32 -13.88
C ARG A 92 31.22 -8.14 -12.48
N LYS A 93 30.41 -7.84 -11.45
CA LYS A 93 30.84 -7.64 -10.07
C LYS A 93 30.50 -8.85 -9.22
N GLY A 94 30.93 -8.85 -7.96
CA GLY A 94 30.65 -9.95 -7.03
C GLY A 94 29.14 -10.17 -6.79
N PRO A 95 28.71 -11.38 -6.42
CA PRO A 95 27.31 -11.77 -6.30
C PRO A 95 26.48 -10.88 -5.37
N SER A 96 27.09 -10.32 -4.32
CA SER A 96 26.43 -9.47 -3.33
C SER A 96 25.90 -8.14 -3.90
N VAL A 97 26.42 -7.69 -5.03
CA VAL A 97 25.96 -6.45 -5.68
C VAL A 97 25.25 -6.69 -7.01
N GLN A 98 25.11 -7.95 -7.42
CA GLN A 98 24.32 -8.32 -8.59
C GLN A 98 22.83 -8.20 -8.23
N ALA A 99 22.10 -7.37 -8.98
CA ALA A 99 20.69 -7.11 -8.71
C ALA A 99 19.84 -7.25 -9.97
N PRO A 100 18.77 -8.04 -9.95
CA PRO A 100 17.83 -8.09 -11.07
C PRO A 100 17.07 -6.78 -11.18
N ARG A 101 16.79 -6.38 -12.42
CA ARG A 101 15.91 -5.28 -12.75
C ARG A 101 15.08 -5.66 -13.96
N ALA A 102 13.76 -5.56 -13.83
CA ALA A 102 12.83 -5.76 -14.93
C ALA A 102 12.11 -4.46 -15.28
N GLN A 103 12.00 -4.17 -16.57
CA GLN A 103 11.06 -3.18 -17.09
C GLN A 103 9.74 -3.91 -17.38
N CYS A 104 8.63 -3.32 -16.97
CA CYS A 104 7.30 -3.88 -17.15
C CYS A 104 6.45 -3.01 -18.07
N ASP A 105 5.46 -3.62 -18.71
CA ASP A 105 4.35 -2.86 -19.22
C ASP A 105 3.57 -2.28 -18.03
N LYS A 106 3.58 -0.95 -17.93
CA LYS A 106 3.03 -0.22 -16.79
C LYS A 106 1.56 -0.51 -16.54
N LYS A 107 0.77 -0.59 -17.62
CA LYS A 107 -0.69 -0.82 -17.52
C LYS A 107 -1.01 -2.29 -17.31
N ALA A 108 -0.35 -3.18 -18.02
CA ALA A 108 -0.50 -4.62 -17.82
C ALA A 108 -0.16 -5.02 -16.37
N TYR A 109 0.94 -4.47 -15.81
CA TYR A 109 1.32 -4.70 -14.41
C TYR A 109 0.23 -4.26 -13.44
N GLN A 110 -0.29 -3.04 -13.62
CA GLN A 110 -1.31 -2.45 -12.77
C GLN A 110 -2.64 -3.23 -12.84
N PHE A 111 -3.14 -3.52 -14.03
CA PHE A 111 -4.39 -4.26 -14.22
C PHE A 111 -4.30 -5.69 -13.69
N ARG A 112 -3.19 -6.36 -13.95
CA ARG A 112 -2.97 -7.70 -13.41
C ARG A 112 -2.89 -7.71 -11.89
N MET A 113 -2.24 -6.70 -11.27
CA MET A 113 -2.18 -6.60 -9.82
C MET A 113 -3.58 -6.37 -9.22
N LYS A 114 -4.39 -5.50 -9.82
CA LYS A 114 -5.78 -5.28 -9.42
C LYS A 114 -6.57 -6.59 -9.49
N TRP A 115 -6.46 -7.31 -10.60
CA TRP A 115 -7.10 -8.61 -10.78
C TRP A 115 -6.67 -9.64 -9.71
N LEU A 116 -5.39 -9.68 -9.35
CA LEU A 116 -4.89 -10.58 -8.30
C LEU A 116 -5.53 -10.29 -6.95
N ILE A 117 -5.69 -9.01 -6.59
CA ILE A 117 -6.33 -8.60 -5.33
C ILE A 117 -7.81 -8.95 -5.34
N GLU A 118 -8.53 -8.63 -6.42
CA GLU A 118 -9.97 -8.87 -6.54
C GLU A 118 -10.33 -10.36 -6.51
N ASN A 119 -9.41 -11.23 -6.91
CA ASN A 119 -9.61 -12.68 -6.91
C ASN A 119 -8.96 -13.40 -5.71
N GLN A 120 -8.34 -12.66 -4.78
CA GLN A 120 -7.74 -13.28 -3.60
C GLN A 120 -8.82 -13.61 -2.56
N PRO A 121 -9.02 -14.89 -2.17
CA PRO A 121 -9.89 -15.25 -1.07
C PRO A 121 -9.51 -14.51 0.23
N ASN A 122 -10.49 -14.20 1.06
CA ASN A 122 -10.35 -13.48 2.34
C ASN A 122 -9.86 -12.03 2.20
N LEU A 123 -9.86 -11.44 1.02
CA LEU A 123 -9.44 -10.07 0.76
C LEU A 123 -10.55 -9.26 0.11
N ASP A 124 -11.00 -8.20 0.79
CA ASP A 124 -11.93 -7.23 0.24
C ASP A 124 -11.18 -5.94 -0.15
N LEU A 125 -11.47 -5.44 -1.34
CA LEU A 125 -10.92 -4.20 -1.86
C LEU A 125 -11.95 -3.08 -1.75
N HIS A 126 -11.59 -1.99 -1.04
CA HIS A 126 -12.47 -0.84 -0.85
C HIS A 126 -11.84 0.46 -1.32
N GLN A 127 -12.65 1.33 -1.91
CA GLN A 127 -12.24 2.70 -2.17
C GLN A 127 -12.58 3.59 -0.98
N GLY A 128 -11.58 4.31 -0.48
CA GLY A 128 -11.74 5.23 0.62
C GLY A 128 -10.41 5.71 1.19
N ASN A 129 -10.47 6.80 1.93
CA ASN A 129 -9.34 7.38 2.63
C ASN A 129 -9.44 7.10 4.11
N ALA A 130 -8.50 6.36 4.67
CA ALA A 130 -8.37 6.23 6.12
C ALA A 130 -8.03 7.60 6.72
N ALA A 131 -8.85 8.10 7.63
CA ALA A 131 -8.69 9.40 8.27
C ALA A 131 -8.25 9.28 9.73
N GLU A 132 -8.70 8.24 10.42
CA GLU A 132 -8.46 8.04 11.84
C GLU A 132 -8.37 6.56 12.19
N ILE A 133 -7.46 6.23 13.11
CA ILE A 133 -7.40 4.91 13.73
C ILE A 133 -8.25 4.95 14.99
N LEU A 134 -9.17 4.01 15.12
CA LEU A 134 -10.02 3.90 16.29
C LEU A 134 -9.36 2.99 17.33
N VAL A 135 -9.27 3.50 18.56
CA VAL A 135 -8.67 2.79 19.70
C VAL A 135 -9.66 2.81 20.86
N GLU A 136 -9.87 1.65 21.46
CA GLU A 136 -10.69 1.48 22.65
C GLU A 136 -9.90 0.59 23.64
N ASN A 137 -9.76 1.01 24.89
CA ASN A 137 -9.01 0.27 25.93
C ASN A 137 -7.60 -0.12 25.49
N ASP A 138 -6.85 0.82 24.92
CA ASP A 138 -5.48 0.65 24.40
C ASP A 138 -5.35 -0.38 23.27
N ALA A 139 -6.43 -0.81 22.67
CA ALA A 139 -6.46 -1.72 21.53
C ALA A 139 -7.08 -1.06 20.30
N THR A 140 -6.49 -1.32 19.15
CA THR A 140 -7.06 -0.91 17.85
C THR A 140 -8.38 -1.63 17.62
N THR A 141 -9.42 -0.88 17.26
CA THR A 141 -10.76 -1.42 16.97
C THR A 141 -11.19 -1.21 15.52
N GLY A 142 -10.40 -0.48 14.74
CA GLY A 142 -10.68 -0.24 13.33
C GLY A 142 -10.19 1.10 12.83
N ILE A 143 -10.83 1.57 11.76
CA ILE A 143 -10.57 2.87 11.17
C ILE A 143 -11.87 3.62 10.88
N ARG A 144 -11.78 4.94 10.88
CA ARG A 144 -12.76 5.82 10.28
C ARG A 144 -12.22 6.38 8.97
N THR A 145 -13.06 6.39 7.94
CA THR A 145 -12.71 6.99 6.66
C THR A 145 -13.12 8.46 6.61
N SER A 146 -12.56 9.23 5.66
CA SER A 146 -12.92 10.63 5.43
C SER A 146 -14.35 10.76 4.87
N LEU A 147 -14.92 11.98 4.92
CA LEU A 147 -16.21 12.34 4.31
C LEU A 147 -17.43 11.63 4.92
N ASN A 148 -17.48 11.44 6.25
CA ASN A 148 -18.57 10.74 6.94
C ASN A 148 -18.86 9.33 6.39
N ALA A 149 -17.88 8.75 5.71
CA ALA A 149 -17.94 7.41 5.17
C ALA A 149 -17.80 6.35 6.26
N PRO A 150 -18.00 5.05 5.94
CA PRO A 150 -18.14 4.03 6.94
C PRO A 150 -16.94 3.90 7.90
N ILE A 151 -17.27 3.50 9.12
CA ILE A 151 -16.30 2.93 10.06
C ILE A 151 -16.11 1.47 9.66
N TYR A 152 -14.86 1.06 9.52
CA TYR A 152 -14.49 -0.34 9.34
C TYR A 152 -13.90 -0.87 10.64
N ARG A 153 -14.46 -1.95 11.16
CA ARG A 153 -13.98 -2.61 12.39
C ARG A 153 -12.90 -3.64 12.05
N ALA A 154 -11.80 -3.61 12.78
CA ALA A 154 -10.69 -4.57 12.63
C ALA A 154 -9.89 -4.72 13.92
N LYS A 155 -9.24 -5.87 14.07
CA LYS A 155 -8.32 -6.16 15.17
C LYS A 155 -6.94 -5.53 14.98
N ALA A 156 -6.52 -5.34 13.74
CA ALA A 156 -5.23 -4.74 13.38
C ALA A 156 -5.36 -3.78 12.19
N VAL A 157 -4.57 -2.70 12.22
CA VAL A 157 -4.51 -1.70 11.14
C VAL A 157 -3.05 -1.50 10.71
N VAL A 158 -2.79 -1.64 9.41
CA VAL A 158 -1.49 -1.43 8.79
C VAL A 158 -1.52 -0.11 8.02
N THR A 159 -0.79 0.90 8.47
CA THR A 159 -0.82 2.26 7.92
C THR A 159 0.37 2.62 7.04
N PHE A 160 1.49 1.91 7.15
CA PHE A 160 2.71 2.17 6.38
C PHE A 160 2.52 2.29 4.86
N PRO A 161 1.62 1.51 4.25
CA PRO A 161 1.36 1.60 2.82
C PRO A 161 0.77 2.93 2.34
N SER A 162 0.32 3.80 3.24
CA SER A 162 -0.16 5.16 2.88
C SER A 162 0.95 6.03 2.27
N GLY A 163 2.22 5.79 2.65
CA GLY A 163 3.38 6.38 2.00
C GLY A 163 3.36 7.91 1.96
N THR A 164 3.65 8.48 0.79
CA THR A 164 3.72 9.92 0.57
C THR A 164 2.39 10.66 0.69
N PHE A 165 1.26 9.95 0.73
CA PHE A 165 -0.05 10.54 0.96
C PHE A 165 -0.25 11.00 2.42
N MET A 166 0.63 10.59 3.34
CA MET A 166 0.66 11.05 4.72
C MET A 166 1.54 12.29 4.85
N ARG A 167 0.96 13.50 4.71
CA ARG A 167 1.66 14.80 4.75
C ARG A 167 2.84 14.87 3.77
N GLY A 168 2.70 14.30 2.58
CA GLY A 168 3.68 14.45 1.52
C GLY A 168 3.81 15.91 1.06
N LEU A 169 5.01 16.29 0.62
CA LEU A 169 5.28 17.59 0.03
C LEU A 169 5.79 17.40 -1.40
N LEU A 170 5.20 18.13 -2.32
CA LEU A 170 5.67 18.27 -3.69
C LEU A 170 6.57 19.49 -3.77
N HIS A 171 7.78 19.31 -4.29
CA HIS A 171 8.72 20.38 -4.54
C HIS A 171 8.74 20.68 -6.05
N VAL A 172 8.36 21.90 -6.45
CA VAL A 172 8.42 22.38 -7.82
C VAL A 172 9.26 23.64 -7.85
N GLY A 173 10.55 23.51 -8.12
CA GLY A 173 11.53 24.59 -7.97
C GLY A 173 11.60 25.04 -6.50
N GLN A 174 11.32 26.32 -6.25
CA GLN A 174 11.29 26.91 -4.91
C GLN A 174 9.92 26.86 -4.22
N GLN A 175 8.91 26.36 -4.90
CA GLN A 175 7.55 26.24 -4.37
C GLN A 175 7.31 24.87 -3.78
N ASN A 176 6.61 24.83 -2.64
CA ASN A 176 6.19 23.61 -1.98
C ASN A 176 4.67 23.57 -1.91
N GLN A 177 4.11 22.42 -2.25
CA GLN A 177 2.68 22.16 -2.17
C GLN A 177 2.44 20.87 -1.42
N ALA A 178 1.41 20.83 -0.57
CA ALA A 178 0.97 19.59 0.05
C ALA A 178 0.44 18.63 -1.02
N GLY A 179 0.83 17.36 -0.95
CA GLY A 179 0.36 16.32 -1.87
C GLY A 179 1.31 15.15 -1.97
N GLY A 180 0.80 14.03 -2.48
CA GLY A 180 1.58 12.86 -2.82
C GLY A 180 1.35 12.48 -4.28
N ARG A 181 2.41 12.34 -5.08
CA ARG A 181 2.34 11.96 -6.50
C ARG A 181 1.43 12.85 -7.36
N MET A 182 1.41 14.16 -7.14
CA MET A 182 0.51 15.12 -7.80
C MET A 182 -0.98 14.96 -7.43
N GLU A 183 -1.27 14.30 -6.33
CA GLU A 183 -2.61 14.14 -5.76
C GLU A 183 -2.64 14.70 -4.33
N ASP A 184 -3.84 14.91 -3.78
CA ASP A 184 -4.01 15.44 -2.43
C ASP A 184 -3.38 14.53 -1.36
N SER A 185 -2.79 15.14 -0.33
CA SER A 185 -2.28 14.42 0.83
C SER A 185 -3.32 14.31 1.94
N ILE A 186 -3.32 13.19 2.66
CA ILE A 186 -4.17 12.98 3.82
C ILE A 186 -3.39 13.38 5.07
N SER A 187 -3.70 14.55 5.63
CA SER A 187 -3.09 15.00 6.88
C SER A 187 -3.72 14.35 8.13
N THR A 188 -5.02 14.06 8.09
CA THR A 188 -5.81 13.58 9.23
C THR A 188 -5.32 12.24 9.79
N LEU A 189 -4.95 11.28 8.93
CA LEU A 189 -4.39 10.01 9.39
C LEU A 189 -3.03 10.21 10.10
N SER A 190 -2.21 11.14 9.60
CA SER A 190 -0.94 11.50 10.26
C SER A 190 -1.17 12.10 11.64
N ASP A 191 -2.20 12.94 11.80
CA ASP A 191 -2.56 13.54 13.08
C ASP A 191 -3.07 12.48 14.06
N SER A 192 -3.90 11.55 13.59
CA SER A 192 -4.36 10.40 14.37
C SER A 192 -3.20 9.54 14.88
N LEU A 193 -2.24 9.20 14.02
CA LEU A 193 -1.05 8.42 14.39
C LEU A 193 -0.17 9.19 15.40
N GLN A 194 -0.02 10.50 15.23
CA GLN A 194 0.76 11.34 16.15
C GLN A 194 0.10 11.39 17.52
N ALA A 195 -1.22 11.50 17.59
CA ALA A 195 -1.99 11.48 18.84
C ALA A 195 -1.84 10.15 19.60
N LEU A 196 -1.66 9.04 18.89
CA LEU A 196 -1.39 7.71 19.46
C LEU A 196 0.07 7.49 19.88
N GLY A 197 0.93 8.51 19.80
CA GLY A 197 2.31 8.45 20.28
C GLY A 197 3.32 7.77 19.35
N GLY A 198 2.96 7.53 18.08
CA GLY A 198 3.63 6.54 17.23
C GLY A 198 4.48 7.00 16.05
N VAL A 199 4.71 8.29 15.78
CA VAL A 199 5.47 8.67 14.57
C VAL A 199 6.67 9.54 14.88
N GLN A 200 7.87 8.95 14.82
CA GLN A 200 9.09 9.70 14.57
C GLN A 200 9.23 9.90 13.04
N ARG A 201 9.34 11.15 12.62
CA ARG A 201 9.73 11.51 11.26
C ARG A 201 11.26 11.67 11.26
N PHE A 202 11.89 10.99 10.32
CA PHE A 202 13.28 11.23 9.96
C PHE A 202 13.34 12.15 8.75
#